data_11efbd8dddb68a2c31056e678d429995
#
_entry.id   11efbd8dddb68a2c31056e678d429995
#
_cell.length_a   1.000
_cell.length_b   1.000
_cell.length_c   1.000
_cell.angle_alpha   90.00
_cell.angle_beta   90.00
_cell.angle_gamma   90.00
#
_symmetry.space_group_name_H-M   'P 1'
#
loop_
_entity.id
_entity.type
_entity.pdbx_description
1 polymer ?
#
loop_
_entity_poly.entity_id
_entity_poly.type
_entity_poly.pdbx_seq_one_letter_code
_entity_poly.pdbx_strand_id
1 'polypeptide(L)'
;MLKHSEAYPALLAKKLHAAGLNFSVTNASATGGTTEGGLERLPPHLKHRIDILILELGINDAFRALPINQIQGNLQQIIDKVKARNPNARVVIAGMQLPGHTADDYVSAFGQMFADLAAKNGAALVPYLLKGVAGNPSLNLADGIHPNAAGQKILAENVWRVLEPVAHEMAAD
;
A
#
# COMPACT_ATOMS: atom_id res chain seq x y z
N MET A 1 -10.58 -6.46 -18.51
CA MET A 1 -10.48 -6.72 -17.04
C MET A 1 -9.04 -7.13 -16.75
N LEU A 2 -8.41 -6.58 -15.71
CA LEU A 2 -7.04 -6.93 -15.30
C LEU A 2 -7.02 -8.38 -14.76
N LYS A 3 -6.03 -9.20 -15.18
CA LYS A 3 -5.86 -10.54 -14.63
C LYS A 3 -5.16 -10.46 -13.28
N HIS A 4 -5.47 -11.38 -12.36
CA HIS A 4 -4.81 -11.45 -11.04
C HIS A 4 -3.28 -11.50 -11.13
N SER A 5 -2.73 -12.19 -12.15
CA SER A 5 -1.29 -12.30 -12.41
C SER A 5 -0.64 -11.02 -12.93
N GLU A 6 -1.44 -10.01 -13.31
CA GLU A 6 -0.99 -8.71 -13.82
C GLU A 6 -1.03 -7.63 -12.73
N ALA A 7 -1.71 -7.88 -11.61
CA ALA A 7 -1.76 -6.95 -10.48
C ALA A 7 -0.38 -6.82 -9.82
N TYR A 8 -0.06 -5.62 -9.34
CA TYR A 8 1.27 -5.33 -8.79
C TYR A 8 1.70 -6.27 -7.64
N PRO A 9 0.83 -6.79 -6.75
CA PRO A 9 1.26 -7.77 -5.75
C PRO A 9 1.80 -9.07 -6.37
N ALA A 10 1.19 -9.55 -7.46
CA ALA A 10 1.68 -10.72 -8.18
C ALA A 10 3.01 -10.45 -8.92
N LEU A 11 3.21 -9.20 -9.37
CA LEU A 11 4.48 -8.78 -9.96
C LEU A 11 5.58 -8.66 -8.91
N LEU A 12 5.26 -8.20 -7.70
CA LEU A 12 6.19 -8.19 -6.56
C LEU A 12 6.62 -9.59 -6.17
N ALA A 13 5.70 -10.57 -6.17
CA ALA A 13 6.07 -11.97 -5.92
C ALA A 13 7.13 -12.49 -6.91
N LYS A 14 6.98 -12.14 -8.21
CA LYS A 14 7.97 -12.48 -9.24
C LYS A 14 9.31 -11.78 -9.00
N LYS A 15 9.31 -10.52 -8.59
CA LYS A 15 10.52 -9.75 -8.28
C LYS A 15 11.27 -10.33 -7.09
N LEU A 16 10.56 -10.65 -6.00
CA LEU A 16 11.14 -11.31 -4.82
C LEU A 16 11.81 -12.64 -5.21
N HIS A 17 11.12 -13.48 -5.96
CA HIS A 17 11.69 -14.74 -6.45
C HIS A 17 12.93 -14.53 -7.34
N ALA A 18 12.88 -13.55 -8.27
CA ALA A 18 14.00 -13.22 -9.15
C ALA A 18 15.22 -12.69 -8.40
N ALA A 19 15.00 -12.02 -7.26
CA ALA A 19 16.04 -11.54 -6.35
C ALA A 19 16.57 -12.63 -5.40
N GLY A 20 16.09 -13.88 -5.50
CA GLY A 20 16.48 -14.98 -4.60
C GLY A 20 15.91 -14.86 -3.18
N LEU A 21 14.90 -14.01 -2.98
CA LEU A 21 14.26 -13.77 -1.68
C LEU A 21 13.07 -14.72 -1.49
N ASN A 22 13.12 -15.53 -0.45
CA ASN A 22 12.11 -16.56 -0.18
C ASN A 22 10.92 -16.02 0.62
N PHE A 23 10.15 -15.11 -0.01
CA PHE A 23 8.89 -14.61 0.54
C PHE A 23 7.70 -15.04 -0.31
N SER A 24 6.62 -15.43 0.34
CA SER A 24 5.32 -15.61 -0.31
C SER A 24 4.51 -14.31 -0.20
N VAL A 25 3.80 -13.94 -1.28
CA VAL A 25 2.95 -12.74 -1.29
C VAL A 25 1.49 -13.15 -1.20
N THR A 26 0.81 -12.71 -0.13
CA THR A 26 -0.63 -12.83 0.01
C THR A 26 -1.29 -11.52 -0.39
N ASN A 27 -2.09 -11.53 -1.44
CA ASN A 27 -2.87 -10.37 -1.84
C ASN A 27 -4.18 -10.31 -1.05
N ALA A 28 -4.24 -9.40 -0.07
CA ALA A 28 -5.42 -9.15 0.77
C ALA A 28 -6.27 -7.95 0.30
N SER A 29 -6.04 -7.48 -0.95
CA SER A 29 -6.75 -6.34 -1.53
C SER A 29 -8.25 -6.61 -1.69
N ALA A 30 -9.05 -5.56 -1.59
CA ALA A 30 -10.47 -5.58 -1.89
C ALA A 30 -10.85 -4.33 -2.70
N THR A 31 -11.60 -4.51 -3.77
CA THR A 31 -12.09 -3.40 -4.59
C THR A 31 -12.94 -2.45 -3.74
N GLY A 32 -12.67 -1.14 -3.81
CA GLY A 32 -13.39 -0.14 -3.03
C GLY A 32 -13.11 -0.21 -1.52
N GLY A 33 -12.04 -0.91 -1.11
CA GLY A 33 -11.69 -1.11 0.29
C GLY A 33 -11.41 0.20 1.03
N THR A 34 -12.03 0.36 2.20
CA THR A 34 -11.77 1.43 3.16
C THR A 34 -10.82 0.96 4.25
N THR A 35 -10.32 1.89 5.05
CA THR A 35 -9.47 1.59 6.21
C THR A 35 -10.23 0.79 7.26
N GLU A 36 -11.51 1.09 7.51
CA GLU A 36 -12.38 0.30 8.39
C GLU A 36 -12.57 -1.12 7.85
N GLY A 37 -12.92 -1.27 6.56
CA GLY A 37 -13.02 -2.58 5.92
C GLY A 37 -11.70 -3.35 5.93
N GLY A 38 -10.56 -2.65 5.92
CA GLY A 38 -9.23 -3.25 6.12
C GLY A 38 -9.08 -3.87 7.51
N LEU A 39 -9.51 -3.14 8.56
CA LEU A 39 -9.54 -3.64 9.94
C LEU A 39 -10.43 -4.87 10.10
N GLU A 40 -11.60 -4.87 9.48
CA GLU A 40 -12.55 -6.00 9.53
C GLU A 40 -12.00 -7.26 8.84
N ARG A 41 -11.26 -7.10 7.74
CA ARG A 41 -10.66 -8.21 6.99
C ARG A 41 -9.34 -8.71 7.55
N LEU A 42 -8.70 -7.98 8.46
CA LEU A 42 -7.38 -8.31 8.98
C LEU A 42 -7.32 -9.62 9.81
N PRO A 43 -8.30 -9.97 10.67
CA PRO A 43 -8.17 -11.10 11.60
C PRO A 43 -7.79 -12.46 10.98
N PRO A 44 -8.33 -12.89 9.84
CA PRO A 44 -7.92 -14.14 9.20
C PRO A 44 -6.43 -14.15 8.83
N HIS A 45 -5.87 -13.02 8.38
CA HIS A 45 -4.48 -12.90 7.99
C HIS A 45 -3.52 -12.96 9.18
N LEU A 46 -3.96 -12.50 10.36
CA LEU A 46 -3.18 -12.58 11.60
C LEU A 46 -2.99 -14.01 12.15
N LYS A 47 -3.65 -15.01 11.56
CA LYS A 47 -3.44 -16.43 11.90
C LYS A 47 -2.13 -16.97 11.31
N HIS A 48 -1.56 -16.27 10.35
CA HIS A 48 -0.30 -16.61 9.68
C HIS A 48 0.81 -15.65 10.09
N ARG A 49 2.05 -16.08 9.95
CA ARG A 49 3.20 -15.19 10.12
C ARG A 49 3.18 -14.12 9.04
N ILE A 50 3.41 -12.89 9.44
CA ILE A 50 3.57 -11.74 8.56
C ILE A 50 4.98 -11.19 8.78
N ASP A 51 5.83 -11.31 7.78
CA ASP A 51 7.19 -10.75 7.80
C ASP A 51 7.16 -9.28 7.38
N ILE A 52 6.42 -8.97 6.31
CA ILE A 52 6.30 -7.62 5.78
C ILE A 52 4.83 -7.32 5.50
N LEU A 53 4.32 -6.22 6.07
CA LEU A 53 3.02 -5.66 5.72
C LEU A 53 3.21 -4.53 4.69
N ILE A 54 2.63 -4.65 3.51
CA ILE A 54 2.45 -3.53 2.58
C ILE A 54 1.05 -2.98 2.80
N LEU A 55 0.95 -1.76 3.33
CA LEU A 55 -0.32 -1.13 3.70
C LEU A 55 -0.71 -0.08 2.65
N GLU A 56 -1.74 -0.39 1.88
CA GLU A 56 -2.31 0.42 0.80
C GLU A 56 -3.81 0.57 1.02
N LEU A 57 -4.22 1.59 1.76
CA LEU A 57 -5.61 1.93 2.05
C LEU A 57 -5.74 3.44 2.31
N GLY A 58 -6.97 3.96 2.23
CA GLY A 58 -7.33 5.32 2.62
C GLY A 58 -7.89 6.17 1.49
N ILE A 59 -7.62 5.84 0.22
CA ILE A 59 -8.13 6.66 -0.90
C ILE A 59 -9.66 6.63 -0.98
N ASN A 60 -10.28 5.48 -0.72
CA ASN A 60 -11.74 5.35 -0.72
C ASN A 60 -12.39 6.05 0.47
N ASP A 61 -11.70 6.12 1.59
CA ASP A 61 -12.11 6.91 2.76
C ASP A 61 -12.09 8.40 2.41
N ALA A 62 -11.02 8.85 1.77
CA ALA A 62 -10.86 10.24 1.35
C ALA A 62 -11.89 10.66 0.30
N PHE A 63 -12.23 9.82 -0.68
CA PHE A 63 -13.32 10.08 -1.62
C PHE A 63 -14.70 10.16 -0.95
N ARG A 64 -14.85 9.60 0.24
CA ARG A 64 -16.04 9.73 1.09
C ARG A 64 -15.94 10.90 2.07
N ALA A 65 -14.90 11.71 1.96
CA ALA A 65 -14.61 12.85 2.84
C ALA A 65 -14.55 12.48 4.33
N LEU A 66 -14.09 11.28 4.67
CA LEU A 66 -13.89 10.90 6.07
C LEU A 66 -12.80 11.77 6.71
N PRO A 67 -12.90 12.07 8.01
CA PRO A 67 -11.89 12.85 8.72
C PRO A 67 -10.49 12.17 8.63
N ILE A 68 -9.46 12.97 8.37
CA ILE A 68 -8.08 12.47 8.22
C ILE A 68 -7.61 11.70 9.46
N ASN A 69 -7.95 12.20 10.66
CA ASN A 69 -7.61 11.53 11.92
C ASN A 69 -8.29 10.15 12.07
N GLN A 70 -9.48 9.95 11.50
CA GLN A 70 -10.14 8.65 11.48
C GLN A 70 -9.42 7.69 10.54
N ILE A 71 -9.08 8.13 9.32
CA ILE A 71 -8.32 7.34 8.34
C ILE A 71 -6.99 6.92 8.95
N GLN A 72 -6.24 7.88 9.47
CA GLN A 72 -4.95 7.65 10.11
C GLN A 72 -5.06 6.72 11.34
N GLY A 73 -6.10 6.89 12.15
CA GLY A 73 -6.36 6.04 13.31
C GLY A 73 -6.62 4.59 12.93
N ASN A 74 -7.38 4.34 11.87
CA ASN A 74 -7.64 2.99 11.36
C ASN A 74 -6.37 2.34 10.81
N LEU A 75 -5.57 3.09 10.03
CA LEU A 75 -4.28 2.61 9.52
C LEU A 75 -3.32 2.26 10.65
N GLN A 76 -3.25 3.10 11.69
CA GLN A 76 -2.44 2.83 12.88
C GLN A 76 -2.90 1.56 13.59
N GLN A 77 -4.20 1.35 13.76
CA GLN A 77 -4.73 0.13 14.38
C GLN A 77 -4.37 -1.14 13.58
N ILE A 78 -4.35 -1.06 12.23
CA ILE A 78 -3.89 -2.18 11.40
C ILE A 78 -2.43 -2.49 11.72
N ILE A 79 -1.57 -1.48 11.76
CA ILE A 79 -0.13 -1.65 12.08
C ILE A 79 0.04 -2.24 13.47
N ASP A 80 -0.66 -1.70 14.47
CA ASP A 80 -0.58 -2.14 15.86
C ASP A 80 -0.99 -3.62 16.01
N LYS A 81 -2.09 -4.02 15.37
CA LYS A 81 -2.55 -5.42 15.39
C LYS A 81 -1.57 -6.37 14.71
N VAL A 82 -0.96 -5.97 13.59
CA VAL A 82 0.06 -6.77 12.91
C VAL A 82 1.31 -6.90 13.79
N LYS A 83 1.83 -5.80 14.33
CA LYS A 83 3.01 -5.80 15.21
C LYS A 83 2.77 -6.54 16.53
N ALA A 84 1.57 -6.45 17.10
CA ALA A 84 1.23 -7.20 18.32
C ALA A 84 1.29 -8.72 18.10
N ARG A 85 0.94 -9.20 16.90
CA ARG A 85 0.98 -10.62 16.55
C ARG A 85 2.32 -11.07 15.95
N ASN A 86 3.00 -10.15 15.28
CA ASN A 86 4.29 -10.34 14.60
C ASN A 86 5.23 -9.18 15.00
N PRO A 87 5.89 -9.25 16.16
CA PRO A 87 6.68 -8.11 16.68
C PRO A 87 7.81 -7.65 15.77
N ASN A 88 8.37 -8.56 14.97
CA ASN A 88 9.45 -8.28 14.02
C ASN A 88 8.96 -7.88 12.63
N ALA A 89 7.64 -7.81 12.41
CA ALA A 89 7.10 -7.44 11.10
C ALA A 89 7.57 -6.04 10.69
N ARG A 90 8.10 -5.94 9.49
CA ARG A 90 8.39 -4.66 8.84
C ARG A 90 7.13 -4.11 8.17
N VAL A 91 7.02 -2.80 8.10
CA VAL A 91 5.87 -2.14 7.48
C VAL A 91 6.36 -1.27 6.32
N VAL A 92 5.70 -1.41 5.18
CA VAL A 92 5.84 -0.55 4.01
C VAL A 92 4.51 0.14 3.80
N ILE A 93 4.48 1.46 3.87
CA ILE A 93 3.27 2.25 3.64
C ILE A 93 3.28 2.74 2.19
N ALA A 94 2.22 2.44 1.46
CA ALA A 94 2.01 2.95 0.12
C ALA A 94 1.22 4.27 0.19
N GLY A 95 1.94 5.39 0.06
CA GLY A 95 1.36 6.73 0.08
C GLY A 95 0.49 6.99 -1.15
N MET A 96 -0.56 7.77 -0.94
CA MET A 96 -1.51 8.18 -1.97
C MET A 96 -1.70 9.69 -1.96
N GLN A 97 -2.18 10.23 -3.08
CA GLN A 97 -2.50 11.63 -3.24
C GLN A 97 -3.89 11.77 -3.86
N LEU A 98 -4.64 12.74 -3.39
CA LEU A 98 -5.91 13.11 -4.00
C LEU A 98 -5.65 14.03 -5.21
N PRO A 99 -6.46 13.92 -6.28
CA PRO A 99 -6.50 14.95 -7.30
C PRO A 99 -7.04 16.24 -6.68
N GLY A 100 -6.39 17.36 -6.94
CA GLY A 100 -6.81 18.66 -6.44
C GLY A 100 -5.65 19.65 -6.35
N HIS A 101 -5.94 20.87 -5.88
CA HIS A 101 -4.92 21.88 -5.66
C HIS A 101 -4.26 21.68 -4.29
N THR A 102 -2.95 21.84 -4.23
CA THR A 102 -2.17 21.74 -2.98
C THR A 102 -2.57 22.76 -1.91
N ALA A 103 -3.36 23.78 -2.27
CA ALA A 103 -3.93 24.76 -1.34
C ALA A 103 -5.15 24.26 -0.57
N ASP A 104 -5.69 23.09 -0.91
CA ASP A 104 -6.77 22.45 -0.15
C ASP A 104 -6.18 21.75 1.07
N ASP A 105 -6.56 22.23 2.26
CA ASP A 105 -6.05 21.70 3.53
C ASP A 105 -6.30 20.20 3.68
N TYR A 106 -7.45 19.71 3.20
CA TYR A 106 -7.76 18.28 3.25
C TYR A 106 -6.86 17.45 2.31
N VAL A 107 -6.63 17.93 1.08
CA VAL A 107 -5.74 17.29 0.10
C VAL A 107 -4.32 17.19 0.64
N SER A 108 -3.84 18.30 1.20
CA SER A 108 -2.50 18.39 1.79
C SER A 108 -2.36 17.46 3.00
N ALA A 109 -3.33 17.50 3.92
CA ALA A 109 -3.35 16.66 5.11
C ALA A 109 -3.44 15.16 4.77
N PHE A 110 -4.24 14.80 3.74
CA PHE A 110 -4.33 13.42 3.27
C PHE A 110 -2.98 12.90 2.78
N GLY A 111 -2.29 13.67 1.94
CA GLY A 111 -0.95 13.27 1.45
C GLY A 111 0.08 13.16 2.57
N GLN A 112 0.10 14.14 3.49
CA GLN A 112 1.05 14.21 4.60
C GLN A 112 0.85 13.07 5.62
N MET A 113 -0.39 12.65 5.86
CA MET A 113 -0.75 11.58 6.80
C MET A 113 0.09 10.31 6.64
N PHE A 114 0.43 9.92 5.40
CA PHE A 114 1.21 8.71 5.15
C PHE A 114 2.67 8.86 5.60
N ALA A 115 3.26 10.05 5.41
CA ALA A 115 4.60 10.34 5.87
C ALA A 115 4.67 10.37 7.40
N ASP A 116 3.68 10.98 8.05
CA ASP A 116 3.58 11.04 9.52
C ASP A 116 3.42 9.64 10.10
N LEU A 117 2.56 8.82 9.48
CA LEU A 117 2.35 7.43 9.90
C LEU A 117 3.63 6.59 9.74
N ALA A 118 4.35 6.78 8.63
CA ALA A 118 5.61 6.08 8.40
C ALA A 118 6.67 6.48 9.44
N ALA A 119 6.86 7.77 9.68
CA ALA A 119 7.79 8.27 10.68
C ALA A 119 7.47 7.75 12.08
N LYS A 120 6.19 7.81 12.50
CA LYS A 120 5.73 7.33 13.80
C LYS A 120 6.03 5.85 14.04
N ASN A 121 5.96 5.02 13.00
CA ASN A 121 6.06 3.57 13.12
C ASN A 121 7.43 3.00 12.72
N GLY A 122 8.39 3.84 12.31
CA GLY A 122 9.65 3.40 11.71
C GLY A 122 9.41 2.56 10.45
N ALA A 123 8.36 2.91 9.67
CA ALA A 123 7.97 2.20 8.48
C ALA A 123 8.64 2.79 7.24
N ALA A 124 8.91 1.94 6.26
CA ALA A 124 9.33 2.41 4.94
C ALA A 124 8.14 3.03 4.19
N LEU A 125 8.39 4.06 3.40
CA LEU A 125 7.35 4.80 2.68
C LEU A 125 7.58 4.75 1.17
N VAL A 126 6.57 4.30 0.43
CA VAL A 126 6.42 4.61 -1.00
C VAL A 126 5.73 5.98 -1.06
N PRO A 127 6.41 7.07 -1.42
CA PRO A 127 5.85 8.42 -1.25
C PRO A 127 4.56 8.65 -2.05
N TYR A 128 4.48 8.06 -3.23
CA TYR A 128 3.28 8.09 -4.08
C TYR A 128 3.21 6.83 -4.94
N LEU A 129 2.27 5.96 -4.62
CA LEU A 129 2.09 4.68 -5.31
C LEU A 129 1.84 4.85 -6.82
N LEU A 130 0.97 5.80 -7.21
CA LEU A 130 0.58 6.05 -8.59
C LEU A 130 1.52 6.99 -9.36
N LYS A 131 2.74 7.22 -8.84
CA LYS A 131 3.73 8.06 -9.54
C LYS A 131 4.00 7.55 -10.95
N GLY A 132 3.82 8.42 -11.93
CA GLY A 132 3.99 8.11 -13.36
C GLY A 132 2.82 7.37 -14.02
N VAL A 133 1.74 7.08 -13.28
CA VAL A 133 0.55 6.39 -13.77
C VAL A 133 -0.70 7.27 -13.70
N ALA A 134 -0.90 7.97 -12.59
CA ALA A 134 -2.07 8.83 -12.41
C ALA A 134 -2.17 9.88 -13.53
N GLY A 135 -3.37 10.04 -14.09
CA GLY A 135 -3.65 11.00 -15.15
C GLY A 135 -3.12 10.62 -16.55
N ASN A 136 -2.49 9.45 -16.70
CA ASN A 136 -2.05 8.97 -18.01
C ASN A 136 -3.05 7.96 -18.60
N PRO A 137 -3.83 8.32 -19.65
CA PRO A 137 -4.84 7.41 -20.22
C PRO A 137 -4.27 6.09 -20.75
N SER A 138 -3.01 6.08 -21.22
CA SER A 138 -2.38 4.86 -21.76
C SER A 138 -2.02 3.84 -20.67
N LEU A 139 -1.99 4.26 -19.40
CA LEU A 139 -1.61 3.45 -18.25
C LEU A 139 -2.79 3.11 -17.34
N ASN A 140 -3.97 3.61 -17.65
CA ASN A 140 -5.19 3.38 -16.89
C ASN A 140 -6.23 2.61 -17.71
N LEU A 141 -7.20 2.00 -17.03
CA LEU A 141 -8.38 1.41 -17.62
C LEU A 141 -9.28 2.51 -18.22
N ALA A 142 -10.35 2.12 -18.88
CA ALA A 142 -11.31 3.05 -19.49
C ALA A 142 -11.96 4.02 -18.49
N ASP A 143 -11.94 3.72 -17.20
CA ASP A 143 -12.40 4.61 -16.12
C ASP A 143 -11.44 5.77 -15.83
N GLY A 144 -10.24 5.75 -16.38
CA GLY A 144 -9.21 6.77 -16.18
C GLY A 144 -8.59 6.81 -14.78
N ILE A 145 -8.97 5.89 -13.91
CA ILE A 145 -8.60 5.87 -12.47
C ILE A 145 -7.72 4.67 -12.14
N HIS A 146 -8.17 3.47 -12.51
CA HIS A 146 -7.49 2.24 -12.14
C HIS A 146 -6.39 1.89 -13.16
N PRO A 147 -5.17 1.56 -12.70
CA PRO A 147 -4.08 1.19 -13.59
C PRO A 147 -4.40 -0.07 -14.41
N ASN A 148 -4.10 -0.02 -15.72
CA ASN A 148 -4.12 -1.20 -16.58
C ASN A 148 -2.85 -2.05 -16.37
N ALA A 149 -2.67 -3.12 -17.14
CA ALA A 149 -1.51 -4.01 -16.99
C ALA A 149 -0.14 -3.29 -17.13
N ALA A 150 -0.05 -2.26 -17.97
CA ALA A 150 1.16 -1.44 -18.08
C ALA A 150 1.36 -0.55 -16.85
N GLY A 151 0.30 0.09 -16.36
CA GLY A 151 0.31 0.86 -15.11
C GLY A 151 0.67 0.01 -13.90
N GLN A 152 0.14 -1.21 -13.81
CA GLN A 152 0.47 -2.14 -12.72
C GLN A 152 1.97 -2.49 -12.65
N LYS A 153 2.66 -2.56 -13.78
CA LYS A 153 4.12 -2.75 -13.79
C LYS A 153 4.85 -1.57 -13.17
N ILE A 154 4.38 -0.35 -13.43
CA ILE A 154 4.97 0.87 -12.84
C ILE A 154 4.68 0.91 -11.32
N LEU A 155 3.46 0.55 -10.90
CA LEU A 155 3.16 0.42 -9.47
C LEU A 155 4.09 -0.59 -8.78
N ALA A 156 4.27 -1.76 -9.40
CA ALA A 156 5.20 -2.77 -8.88
C ALA A 156 6.62 -2.21 -8.75
N GLU A 157 7.08 -1.40 -9.71
CA GLU A 157 8.39 -0.77 -9.64
C GLU A 157 8.48 0.31 -8.56
N ASN A 158 7.43 1.12 -8.40
CA ASN A 158 7.37 2.13 -7.34
C ASN A 158 7.44 1.51 -5.94
N VAL A 159 6.76 0.38 -5.74
CA VAL A 159 6.79 -0.36 -4.47
C VAL A 159 8.12 -1.11 -4.32
N TRP A 160 8.64 -1.73 -5.39
CA TRP A 160 9.86 -2.53 -5.36
C TRP A 160 11.06 -1.76 -4.84
N ARG A 161 11.25 -0.52 -5.30
CA ARG A 161 12.36 0.35 -4.87
C ARG A 161 12.44 0.53 -3.35
N VAL A 162 11.31 0.40 -2.67
CA VAL A 162 11.21 0.53 -1.21
C VAL A 162 11.21 -0.84 -0.55
N LEU A 163 10.53 -1.81 -1.15
CA LEU A 163 10.39 -3.16 -0.61
C LEU A 163 11.70 -3.96 -0.65
N GLU A 164 12.46 -3.84 -1.74
CA GLU A 164 13.67 -4.65 -1.97
C GLU A 164 14.68 -4.54 -0.82
N PRO A 165 15.12 -3.35 -0.36
CA PRO A 165 16.02 -3.22 0.77
C PRO A 165 15.42 -3.78 2.07
N VAL A 166 14.12 -3.53 2.32
CA VAL A 166 13.41 -4.07 3.51
C VAL A 166 13.39 -5.59 3.49
N ALA A 167 13.15 -6.19 2.33
CA ALA A 167 13.11 -7.64 2.19
C ALA A 167 14.50 -8.27 2.35
N HIS A 168 15.56 -7.62 1.86
CA HIS A 168 16.93 -8.08 2.07
C HIS A 168 17.33 -8.00 3.54
N GLU A 169 17.04 -6.92 4.24
CA GLU A 169 17.28 -6.79 5.68
C GLU A 169 16.54 -7.90 6.45
N MET A 170 15.26 -8.11 6.13
CA MET A 170 14.43 -9.12 6.80
C MET A 170 14.90 -10.57 6.55
N ALA A 171 15.50 -10.84 5.39
CA ALA A 171 16.04 -12.15 5.05
C ALA A 171 17.40 -12.42 5.68
N ALA A 172 18.11 -11.40 6.17
CA ALA A 172 19.40 -11.49 6.84
C ALA A 172 19.27 -11.66 8.37
N ASP A 173 18.11 -11.34 8.94
CA ASP A 173 17.76 -11.50 10.36
C ASP A 173 17.28 -12.94 10.66
#